data_ea6efdb1af684141ccf796ea420ba1f8
#
_entry.id   ea6efdb1af684141ccf796ea420ba1f8
#
_cell.length_a   1.000
_cell.length_b   1.000
_cell.length_c   1.000
_cell.angle_alpha   90.00
_cell.angle_beta   90.00
_cell.angle_gamma   90.00
#
_symmetry.space_group_name_H-M   'P 1'
#
loop_
_entity.id
_entity.type
_entity.pdbx_description
1 polymer ?
#
loop_
_entity_poly.entity_id
_entity_poly.type
_entity_poly.pdbx_seq_one_letter_code
_entity_poly.pdbx_strand_id
1 'polypeptide(L)'
;AEVMAKRLPERAFHQYLPIDNPVFAARFVRHWQPTIALWFESEFWPAMLSTIKRRNIPLILINGRISNKSFKRWQQFDFVIKELLDCFTACLGQSEEDAYRLRALGAKDAMCLGNLKYAGLPIPVDAEKKKDIQDEIGERPVWLVSSTHSDEESKIGRYIKELIAKHEGLLTIIAPRHPNRGVEIKELLQEKYQLKTALRSANEKIQPETEVYIADTIGEMGIWYELCP
;
A
#
# COMPACT_ATOMS: atom_id res chain seq x y z
N ALA A 1 3.20 -13.29 3.63
CA ALA A 1 2.65 -14.44 4.37
C ALA A 1 2.56 -14.17 5.88
N GLU A 2 3.67 -13.87 6.58
CA GLU A 2 3.70 -13.68 8.04
C GLU A 2 2.75 -12.57 8.55
N VAL A 3 2.70 -11.43 7.87
CA VAL A 3 1.80 -10.32 8.23
C VAL A 3 0.34 -10.74 8.08
N MET A 4 0.01 -11.49 7.03
CA MET A 4 -1.34 -12.00 6.82
C MET A 4 -1.72 -13.02 7.88
N ALA A 5 -0.83 -13.96 8.21
CA ALA A 5 -1.09 -14.96 9.24
C ALA A 5 -1.44 -14.36 10.62
N LYS A 6 -0.86 -13.19 10.95
CA LYS A 6 -1.12 -12.48 12.21
C LYS A 6 -2.41 -11.62 12.21
N ARG A 7 -2.99 -11.34 11.03
CA ARG A 7 -4.10 -10.37 10.88
C ARG A 7 -5.38 -10.98 10.32
N LEU A 8 -5.34 -12.23 9.89
CA LEU A 8 -6.52 -12.89 9.36
C LEU A 8 -7.53 -13.19 10.48
N PRO A 9 -8.84 -12.99 10.24
CA PRO A 9 -9.88 -13.47 11.13
C PRO A 9 -9.83 -15.00 11.26
N GLU A 10 -10.34 -15.56 12.36
CA GLU A 10 -10.34 -17.01 12.62
C GLU A 10 -10.98 -17.85 11.48
N ARG A 11 -11.92 -17.26 10.74
CA ARG A 11 -12.63 -17.92 9.64
C ARG A 11 -11.96 -17.72 8.28
N ALA A 12 -10.75 -17.17 8.25
CA ALA A 12 -10.00 -16.92 7.02
C ALA A 12 -8.61 -17.57 7.08
N PHE A 13 -8.12 -18.00 5.94
CA PHE A 13 -6.76 -18.50 5.79
C PHE A 13 -6.12 -17.92 4.54
N HIS A 14 -4.81 -17.87 4.53
CA HIS A 14 -4.02 -17.38 3.40
C HIS A 14 -3.51 -18.56 2.57
N GLN A 15 -3.75 -18.48 1.26
CA GLN A 15 -3.23 -19.41 0.29
C GLN A 15 -2.69 -18.66 -0.93
N TYR A 16 -1.49 -19.01 -1.38
CA TYR A 16 -0.97 -18.47 -2.65
C TYR A 16 -1.75 -19.00 -3.83
N LEU A 17 -2.03 -18.13 -4.80
CA LEU A 17 -2.54 -18.56 -6.09
C LEU A 17 -1.45 -19.33 -6.85
N PRO A 18 -1.82 -20.33 -7.65
CA PRO A 18 -0.87 -21.02 -8.53
C PRO A 18 -0.43 -20.10 -9.68
N ILE A 19 0.62 -20.50 -10.38
CA ILE A 19 0.99 -19.87 -11.66
C ILE A 19 -0.22 -19.91 -12.60
N ASP A 20 -0.44 -18.82 -13.36
CA ASP A 20 -1.57 -18.68 -14.28
C ASP A 20 -1.42 -19.60 -15.50
N ASN A 21 -1.73 -20.87 -15.25
CA ASN A 21 -1.73 -21.95 -16.25
C ASN A 21 -3.08 -22.68 -16.17
N PRO A 22 -3.70 -23.06 -17.30
CA PRO A 22 -5.03 -23.69 -17.33
C PRO A 22 -5.16 -24.94 -16.45
N VAL A 23 -4.12 -25.76 -16.40
CA VAL A 23 -4.13 -27.02 -15.60
C VAL A 23 -4.10 -26.69 -14.11
N PHE A 24 -3.23 -25.78 -13.70
CA PHE A 24 -3.09 -25.39 -12.29
C PHE A 24 -4.31 -24.61 -11.80
N ALA A 25 -4.82 -23.68 -12.60
CA ALA A 25 -6.05 -22.96 -12.32
C ALA A 25 -7.23 -23.91 -12.14
N ALA A 26 -7.40 -24.89 -13.04
CA ALA A 26 -8.47 -25.89 -12.97
C ALA A 26 -8.37 -26.77 -11.72
N ARG A 27 -7.16 -27.17 -11.33
CA ARG A 27 -6.91 -27.96 -10.11
C ARG A 27 -7.21 -27.14 -8.86
N PHE A 28 -6.78 -25.88 -8.82
CA PHE A 28 -7.00 -24.97 -7.71
C PHE A 28 -8.49 -24.73 -7.50
N VAL A 29 -9.22 -24.30 -8.52
CA VAL A 29 -10.66 -23.99 -8.43
C VAL A 29 -11.46 -25.26 -8.10
N ARG A 30 -11.05 -26.43 -8.60
CA ARG A 30 -11.69 -27.72 -8.26
C ARG A 30 -11.45 -28.11 -6.80
N HIS A 31 -10.30 -27.80 -6.25
CA HIS A 31 -9.96 -28.11 -4.86
C HIS A 31 -10.76 -27.24 -3.87
N TRP A 32 -10.77 -25.92 -4.12
CA TRP A 32 -11.38 -24.98 -3.20
C TRP A 32 -12.90 -24.79 -3.38
N GLN A 33 -13.42 -25.06 -4.55
CA GLN A 33 -14.85 -24.96 -4.91
C GLN A 33 -15.52 -23.67 -4.37
N PRO A 34 -14.99 -22.48 -4.66
CA PRO A 34 -15.53 -21.25 -4.10
C PRO A 34 -16.94 -20.99 -4.60
N THR A 35 -17.81 -20.52 -3.71
CA THR A 35 -19.19 -20.10 -4.05
C THR A 35 -19.18 -18.77 -4.79
N ILE A 36 -18.21 -17.89 -4.50
CA ILE A 36 -17.99 -16.59 -5.13
C ILE A 36 -16.49 -16.30 -5.17
N ALA A 37 -16.03 -15.59 -6.18
CA ALA A 37 -14.66 -15.10 -6.26
C ALA A 37 -14.66 -13.56 -6.29
N LEU A 38 -13.86 -12.96 -5.42
CA LEU A 38 -13.61 -11.53 -5.38
C LEU A 38 -12.22 -11.26 -5.92
N TRP A 39 -12.14 -10.49 -6.99
CA TRP A 39 -10.88 -10.18 -7.65
C TRP A 39 -10.49 -8.74 -7.38
N PHE A 40 -9.35 -8.54 -6.74
CA PHE A 40 -8.91 -7.19 -6.36
C PHE A 40 -7.99 -6.59 -7.39
N GLU A 41 -8.22 -5.31 -7.69
CA GLU A 41 -7.46 -4.50 -8.63
C GLU A 41 -7.49 -5.08 -10.07
N SER A 42 -6.76 -4.48 -10.99
CA SER A 42 -6.86 -4.86 -12.41
C SER A 42 -5.70 -5.74 -12.86
N GLU A 43 -5.34 -6.74 -12.06
CA GLU A 43 -4.43 -7.80 -12.46
C GLU A 43 -5.20 -8.93 -13.14
N PHE A 44 -5.21 -8.95 -14.46
CA PHE A 44 -5.95 -9.98 -15.20
C PHE A 44 -5.10 -11.23 -15.43
N TRP A 45 -5.55 -12.34 -14.88
CA TRP A 45 -4.93 -13.66 -15.01
C TRP A 45 -5.83 -14.55 -15.89
N PRO A 46 -5.56 -14.65 -17.20
CA PRO A 46 -6.50 -15.23 -18.18
C PRO A 46 -6.93 -16.66 -17.89
N ALA A 47 -5.99 -17.53 -17.47
CA ALA A 47 -6.31 -18.93 -17.20
C ALA A 47 -7.18 -19.07 -15.95
N MET A 48 -6.93 -18.30 -14.91
CA MET A 48 -7.72 -18.32 -13.68
C MET A 48 -9.12 -17.74 -13.94
N LEU A 49 -9.22 -16.56 -14.54
CA LEU A 49 -10.50 -15.91 -14.85
C LEU A 49 -11.40 -16.79 -15.72
N SER A 50 -10.86 -17.34 -16.82
CA SER A 50 -11.61 -18.23 -17.71
C SER A 50 -12.01 -19.55 -17.04
N THR A 51 -11.21 -20.06 -16.10
CA THR A 51 -11.54 -21.27 -15.34
C THR A 51 -12.68 -21.02 -14.37
N ILE A 52 -12.69 -19.89 -13.66
CA ILE A 52 -13.76 -19.46 -12.75
C ILE A 52 -15.08 -19.32 -13.55
N LYS A 53 -15.03 -18.59 -14.68
CA LYS A 53 -16.19 -18.40 -15.57
C LYS A 53 -16.76 -19.73 -16.07
N ARG A 54 -15.93 -20.64 -16.58
CA ARG A 54 -16.38 -21.97 -17.09
C ARG A 54 -17.05 -22.84 -16.02
N ARG A 55 -16.79 -22.55 -14.75
CA ARG A 55 -17.45 -23.24 -13.63
C ARG A 55 -18.67 -22.52 -13.10
N ASN A 56 -19.11 -21.45 -13.78
CA ASN A 56 -20.25 -20.61 -13.39
C ASN A 56 -20.14 -20.06 -11.95
N ILE A 57 -18.91 -19.79 -11.50
CA ILE A 57 -18.66 -19.16 -10.20
C ILE A 57 -18.79 -17.65 -10.40
N PRO A 58 -19.68 -16.97 -9.66
CA PRO A 58 -19.76 -15.51 -9.71
C PRO A 58 -18.41 -14.87 -9.40
N LEU A 59 -17.95 -13.98 -10.28
CA LEU A 59 -16.67 -13.30 -10.18
C LEU A 59 -16.91 -11.79 -10.19
N ILE A 60 -16.45 -11.11 -9.15
CA ILE A 60 -16.62 -9.66 -9.00
C ILE A 60 -15.25 -9.00 -8.97
N LEU A 61 -15.02 -8.04 -9.87
CA LEU A 61 -13.86 -7.17 -9.82
C LEU A 61 -14.10 -6.08 -8.77
N ILE A 62 -13.24 -6.01 -7.76
CA ILE A 62 -13.30 -5.01 -6.70
C ILE A 62 -12.12 -4.05 -6.81
N ASN A 63 -12.36 -2.77 -6.60
CA ASN A 63 -11.35 -1.71 -6.65
C ASN A 63 -10.62 -1.66 -8.00
N GLY A 64 -11.36 -1.93 -9.09
CA GLY A 64 -10.83 -1.94 -10.45
C GLY A 64 -10.23 -0.58 -10.82
N ARG A 65 -9.00 -0.60 -11.37
CA ARG A 65 -8.28 0.59 -11.77
C ARG A 65 -7.68 0.41 -13.16
N ILE A 66 -7.95 1.32 -14.05
CA ILE A 66 -7.37 1.34 -15.40
C ILE A 66 -6.68 2.68 -15.65
N SER A 67 -5.34 2.70 -15.62
CA SER A 67 -4.59 3.92 -15.93
C SER A 67 -4.80 4.36 -17.38
N ASN A 68 -4.59 5.66 -17.69
CA ASN A 68 -4.66 6.19 -19.05
C ASN A 68 -3.77 5.41 -20.04
N LYS A 69 -2.57 5.04 -19.61
CA LYS A 69 -1.63 4.25 -20.41
C LYS A 69 -2.17 2.85 -20.69
N SER A 70 -2.70 2.20 -19.66
CA SER A 70 -3.30 0.85 -19.79
C SER A 70 -4.56 0.88 -20.65
N PHE A 71 -5.41 1.90 -20.49
CA PHE A 71 -6.61 2.06 -21.28
C PHE A 71 -6.31 2.14 -22.79
N LYS A 72 -5.39 3.04 -23.18
CA LYS A 72 -4.94 3.17 -24.58
C LYS A 72 -4.34 1.87 -25.13
N ARG A 73 -3.59 1.14 -24.31
CA ARG A 73 -3.02 -0.14 -24.73
C ARG A 73 -4.10 -1.21 -24.89
N TRP A 74 -5.06 -1.31 -23.98
CA TRP A 74 -6.13 -2.28 -24.07
C TRP A 74 -7.08 -2.02 -25.24
N GLN A 75 -7.28 -0.77 -25.65
CA GLN A 75 -8.03 -0.45 -26.86
C GLN A 75 -7.40 -1.06 -28.14
N GLN A 76 -6.09 -1.27 -28.16
CA GLN A 76 -5.41 -1.94 -29.28
C GLN A 76 -5.61 -3.48 -29.26
N PHE A 77 -5.96 -4.03 -28.11
CA PHE A 77 -6.23 -5.46 -27.91
C PHE A 77 -7.67 -5.69 -27.47
N ASP A 78 -8.60 -4.99 -28.11
CA ASP A 78 -10.02 -4.90 -27.77
C ASP A 78 -10.68 -6.29 -27.60
N PHE A 79 -10.39 -7.23 -28.49
CA PHE A 79 -10.92 -8.60 -28.40
C PHE A 79 -10.49 -9.29 -27.10
N VAL A 80 -9.20 -9.18 -26.75
CA VAL A 80 -8.66 -9.85 -25.55
C VAL A 80 -9.24 -9.28 -24.28
N ILE A 81 -9.28 -7.94 -24.16
CA ILE A 81 -9.78 -7.32 -22.93
C ILE A 81 -11.28 -7.57 -22.74
N LYS A 82 -12.07 -7.59 -23.82
CA LYS A 82 -13.50 -7.94 -23.76
C LYS A 82 -13.71 -9.35 -23.25
N GLU A 83 -12.96 -10.34 -23.72
CA GLU A 83 -13.04 -11.71 -23.20
C GLU A 83 -12.70 -11.80 -21.72
N LEU A 84 -11.68 -11.06 -21.27
CA LEU A 84 -11.28 -11.03 -19.87
C LEU A 84 -12.35 -10.36 -18.99
N LEU A 85 -12.88 -9.22 -19.42
CA LEU A 85 -13.91 -8.48 -18.69
C LEU A 85 -15.26 -9.24 -18.70
N ASP A 86 -15.54 -10.02 -19.74
CA ASP A 86 -16.72 -10.90 -19.80
C ASP A 86 -16.67 -12.06 -18.80
N CYS A 87 -15.53 -12.30 -18.15
CA CYS A 87 -15.44 -13.24 -17.04
C CYS A 87 -16.08 -12.70 -15.75
N PHE A 88 -16.24 -11.40 -15.62
CA PHE A 88 -16.77 -10.78 -14.42
C PHE A 88 -18.28 -10.61 -14.49
N THR A 89 -18.95 -10.98 -13.40
CA THR A 89 -20.37 -10.73 -13.19
C THR A 89 -20.64 -9.24 -12.96
N ALA A 90 -19.73 -8.57 -12.22
CA ALA A 90 -19.76 -7.15 -11.99
C ALA A 90 -18.33 -6.59 -11.83
N CYS A 91 -18.13 -5.33 -12.20
CA CYS A 91 -16.86 -4.62 -12.10
C CYS A 91 -17.04 -3.35 -11.26
N LEU A 92 -16.42 -3.29 -10.08
CA LEU A 92 -16.48 -2.15 -9.19
C LEU A 92 -15.19 -1.31 -9.35
N GLY A 93 -15.31 -0.19 -10.07
CA GLY A 93 -14.22 0.77 -10.25
C GLY A 93 -13.95 1.58 -8.98
N GLN A 94 -12.69 1.93 -8.74
CA GLN A 94 -12.34 2.76 -7.57
C GLN A 94 -12.67 4.25 -7.75
N SER A 95 -12.94 4.68 -8.99
CA SER A 95 -13.38 6.03 -9.36
C SER A 95 -14.40 5.97 -10.50
N GLU A 96 -15.15 7.05 -10.71
CA GLU A 96 -16.06 7.15 -11.85
C GLU A 96 -15.32 7.02 -13.19
N GLU A 97 -14.11 7.55 -13.26
CA GLU A 97 -13.27 7.43 -14.44
C GLU A 97 -12.84 5.98 -14.72
N ASP A 98 -12.50 5.21 -13.68
CA ASP A 98 -12.18 3.79 -13.83
C ASP A 98 -13.40 2.97 -14.23
N ALA A 99 -14.57 3.24 -13.64
CA ALA A 99 -15.83 2.60 -14.04
C ALA A 99 -16.19 2.91 -15.51
N TYR A 100 -16.01 4.15 -15.93
CA TYR A 100 -16.18 4.54 -17.34
C TYR A 100 -15.22 3.76 -18.26
N ARG A 101 -13.95 3.69 -17.92
CA ARG A 101 -12.94 2.96 -18.72
C ARG A 101 -13.24 1.46 -18.80
N LEU A 102 -13.66 0.85 -17.70
CA LEU A 102 -14.07 -0.56 -17.67
C LEU A 102 -15.26 -0.79 -18.62
N ARG A 103 -16.30 0.06 -18.58
CA ARG A 103 -17.42 0.00 -19.55
C ARG A 103 -16.96 0.17 -20.98
N ALA A 104 -16.12 1.14 -21.24
CA ALA A 104 -15.59 1.42 -22.60
C ALA A 104 -14.73 0.27 -23.13
N LEU A 105 -14.10 -0.53 -22.27
CA LEU A 105 -13.36 -1.74 -22.62
C LEU A 105 -14.23 -3.01 -22.68
N GLY A 106 -15.54 -2.90 -22.44
CA GLY A 106 -16.51 -3.98 -22.64
C GLY A 106 -16.99 -4.69 -21.38
N ALA A 107 -16.75 -4.16 -20.18
CA ALA A 107 -17.38 -4.67 -18.96
C ALA A 107 -18.91 -4.47 -19.05
N LYS A 108 -19.70 -5.55 -18.84
CA LYS A 108 -21.15 -5.53 -18.97
C LYS A 108 -21.83 -4.76 -17.83
N ASP A 109 -21.33 -4.90 -16.62
CA ASP A 109 -21.84 -4.24 -15.42
C ASP A 109 -20.68 -3.62 -14.66
N ALA A 110 -20.45 -2.32 -14.88
CA ALA A 110 -19.39 -1.58 -14.22
C ALA A 110 -19.94 -0.32 -13.55
N MET A 111 -19.65 -0.17 -12.25
CA MET A 111 -20.09 0.95 -11.42
C MET A 111 -18.96 1.42 -10.51
N CYS A 112 -19.04 2.66 -10.02
CA CYS A 112 -18.15 3.17 -9.00
C CYS A 112 -18.83 3.06 -7.62
N LEU A 113 -18.16 2.35 -6.70
CA LEU A 113 -18.55 2.32 -5.28
C LEU A 113 -17.50 2.99 -4.38
N GLY A 114 -16.55 3.69 -4.99
CA GLY A 114 -15.44 4.31 -4.29
C GLY A 114 -14.25 3.38 -4.10
N ASN A 115 -13.19 3.90 -3.48
CA ASN A 115 -11.97 3.13 -3.26
C ASN A 115 -12.05 2.42 -1.90
N LEU A 116 -12.09 1.10 -1.93
CA LEU A 116 -12.17 0.25 -0.73
C LEU A 116 -11.03 0.51 0.28
N LYS A 117 -9.90 1.03 -0.19
CA LYS A 117 -8.78 1.40 0.70
C LYS A 117 -9.16 2.49 1.71
N TYR A 118 -10.15 3.33 1.40
CA TYR A 118 -10.66 4.35 2.34
C TYR A 118 -11.65 3.79 3.37
N ALA A 119 -12.19 2.60 3.14
CA ALA A 119 -13.06 1.92 4.11
C ALA A 119 -12.28 1.05 5.12
N GLY A 120 -10.94 1.10 5.07
CA GLY A 120 -10.08 0.37 5.99
C GLY A 120 -10.27 0.82 7.43
N LEU A 121 -10.12 -0.12 8.36
CA LEU A 121 -10.02 0.22 9.79
C LEU A 121 -8.78 1.12 10.02
N PRO A 122 -8.81 1.99 11.03
CA PRO A 122 -7.63 2.72 11.46
C PRO A 122 -6.43 1.78 11.64
N ILE A 123 -5.24 2.27 11.29
CA ILE A 123 -4.03 1.49 11.46
C ILE A 123 -3.84 1.21 12.95
N PRO A 124 -3.62 -0.05 13.37
CA PRO A 124 -3.43 -0.38 14.79
C PRO A 124 -2.27 0.40 15.39
N VAL A 125 -2.48 0.91 16.59
CA VAL A 125 -1.49 1.66 17.35
C VAL A 125 -1.19 0.90 18.64
N ASP A 126 0.09 0.68 18.90
CA ASP A 126 0.58 0.20 20.18
C ASP A 126 0.65 1.40 21.14
N ALA A 127 -0.26 1.43 22.09
CA ALA A 127 -0.44 2.56 23.00
C ALA A 127 0.77 2.78 23.93
N GLU A 128 1.44 1.69 24.37
CA GLU A 128 2.63 1.79 25.22
C GLU A 128 3.79 2.39 24.46
N LYS A 129 4.10 1.86 23.29
CA LYS A 129 5.16 2.40 22.41
C LYS A 129 4.89 3.82 22.00
N LYS A 130 3.63 4.16 21.67
CA LYS A 130 3.26 5.54 21.34
C LYS A 130 3.56 6.47 22.49
N LYS A 131 3.18 6.09 23.72
CA LYS A 131 3.42 6.89 24.90
C LYS A 131 4.91 7.11 25.15
N ASP A 132 5.72 6.08 25.07
CA ASP A 132 7.17 6.18 25.25
C ASP A 132 7.79 7.18 24.25
N ILE A 133 7.40 7.07 22.98
CA ILE A 133 7.87 7.99 21.92
C ILE A 133 7.37 9.42 22.15
N GLN A 134 6.12 9.57 22.57
CA GLN A 134 5.53 10.86 22.87
C GLN A 134 6.25 11.56 24.04
N ASP A 135 6.60 10.81 25.07
CA ASP A 135 7.36 11.30 26.22
C ASP A 135 8.80 11.72 25.80
N GLU A 136 9.43 11.01 24.85
CA GLU A 136 10.72 11.42 24.27
C GLU A 136 10.61 12.67 23.39
N ILE A 137 9.54 12.85 22.64
CA ILE A 137 9.29 14.02 21.79
C ILE A 137 8.99 15.28 22.64
N GLY A 138 8.20 15.11 23.71
CA GLY A 138 7.72 16.21 24.53
C GLY A 138 6.78 17.13 23.76
N GLU A 139 6.92 18.45 23.95
CA GLU A 139 6.09 19.47 23.30
C GLU A 139 6.69 20.02 21.97
N ARG A 140 7.69 19.34 21.43
CA ARG A 140 8.33 19.76 20.21
C ARG A 140 7.37 19.71 19.02
N PRO A 141 7.42 20.69 18.09
CA PRO A 141 6.71 20.57 16.83
C PRO A 141 7.26 19.39 16.03
N VAL A 142 6.37 18.57 15.49
CA VAL A 142 6.73 17.34 14.74
C VAL A 142 6.04 17.37 13.39
N TRP A 143 6.72 16.88 12.37
CA TRP A 143 6.11 16.56 11.09
C TRP A 143 6.63 15.23 10.55
N LEU A 144 5.81 14.56 9.75
CA LEU A 144 6.06 13.23 9.22
C LEU A 144 6.28 13.26 7.72
N VAL A 145 7.34 12.62 7.26
CA VAL A 145 7.57 12.30 5.85
C VAL A 145 7.48 10.79 5.69
N SER A 146 6.37 10.31 5.16
CA SER A 146 6.06 8.88 5.12
C SER A 146 6.23 8.27 3.73
N SER A 147 6.65 6.98 3.71
CA SER A 147 6.80 6.17 2.49
C SER A 147 7.80 6.74 1.48
N THR A 148 8.91 7.29 1.97
CA THR A 148 9.94 7.94 1.14
C THR A 148 10.71 6.95 0.27
N HIS A 149 11.14 7.43 -0.89
CA HIS A 149 12.01 6.72 -1.83
C HIS A 149 13.40 7.40 -1.91
N SER A 150 14.39 6.69 -2.48
CA SER A 150 15.80 7.11 -2.49
C SER A 150 16.07 8.49 -3.09
N ASP A 151 15.32 8.88 -4.11
CA ASP A 151 15.44 10.19 -4.77
C ASP A 151 14.76 11.32 -3.99
N GLU A 152 13.81 11.00 -3.13
CA GLU A 152 13.07 11.96 -2.31
C GLU A 152 13.88 12.37 -1.08
N GLU A 153 14.53 11.43 -0.41
CA GLU A 153 15.23 11.65 0.85
C GLU A 153 16.38 12.67 0.70
N SER A 154 17.08 12.63 -0.44
CA SER A 154 18.08 13.64 -0.75
C SER A 154 17.50 15.05 -0.91
N LYS A 155 16.28 15.20 -1.43
CA LYS A 155 15.60 16.49 -1.56
C LYS A 155 15.06 16.97 -0.21
N ILE A 156 14.46 16.04 0.54
CA ILE A 156 13.90 16.29 1.87
C ILE A 156 14.95 16.81 2.83
N GLY A 157 16.18 16.27 2.82
CA GLY A 157 17.27 16.73 3.67
C GLY A 157 17.55 18.24 3.56
N ARG A 158 17.42 18.82 2.36
CA ARG A 158 17.55 20.26 2.16
C ARG A 158 16.39 21.03 2.80
N TYR A 159 15.15 20.55 2.58
CA TYR A 159 13.97 21.17 3.16
C TYR A 159 13.95 21.09 4.70
N ILE A 160 14.44 19.99 5.26
CA ILE A 160 14.57 19.85 6.72
C ILE A 160 15.45 20.96 7.27
N LYS A 161 16.62 21.22 6.68
CA LYS A 161 17.49 22.32 7.11
C LYS A 161 16.82 23.68 7.06
N GLU A 162 16.08 23.96 6.00
CA GLU A 162 15.35 25.19 5.84
C GLU A 162 14.23 25.35 6.89
N LEU A 163 13.56 24.25 7.24
CA LEU A 163 12.49 24.23 8.22
C LEU A 163 13.00 24.38 9.65
N ILE A 164 14.06 23.66 10.02
CA ILE A 164 14.69 23.77 11.35
C ILE A 164 15.17 25.21 11.63
N ALA A 165 15.69 25.87 10.60
CA ALA A 165 16.10 27.27 10.73
C ALA A 165 14.93 28.24 11.01
N LYS A 166 13.69 27.86 10.69
CA LYS A 166 12.48 28.67 10.86
C LYS A 166 11.65 28.25 12.06
N HIS A 167 11.78 27.02 12.52
CA HIS A 167 10.98 26.42 13.58
C HIS A 167 11.89 25.79 14.62
N GLU A 168 12.09 26.51 15.71
CA GLU A 168 12.92 26.07 16.82
C GLU A 168 12.40 24.74 17.39
N GLY A 169 13.29 23.79 17.63
CA GLY A 169 12.96 22.48 18.19
C GLY A 169 12.22 21.53 17.25
N LEU A 170 12.01 21.87 15.97
CA LEU A 170 11.31 21.00 15.03
C LEU A 170 11.99 19.64 14.92
N LEU A 171 11.19 18.57 15.08
CA LEU A 171 11.59 17.19 14.84
C LEU A 171 10.97 16.71 13.53
N THR A 172 11.78 16.17 12.65
CA THR A 172 11.32 15.47 11.45
C THR A 172 11.29 13.96 11.69
N ILE A 173 10.17 13.30 11.44
CA ILE A 173 10.10 11.84 11.41
C ILE A 173 10.11 11.38 9.94
N ILE A 174 11.04 10.53 9.56
CA ILE A 174 11.10 9.92 8.22
C ILE A 174 10.76 8.44 8.34
N ALA A 175 9.65 8.02 7.75
CA ALA A 175 9.27 6.61 7.65
C ALA A 175 9.49 6.13 6.20
N PRO A 176 10.60 5.44 5.90
CA PRO A 176 10.93 5.04 4.53
C PRO A 176 9.99 3.94 4.01
N ARG A 177 9.75 3.92 2.70
CA ARG A 177 9.00 2.84 2.03
C ARG A 177 9.64 1.47 2.25
N HIS A 178 10.96 1.44 2.34
CA HIS A 178 11.76 0.24 2.56
C HIS A 178 12.58 0.40 3.85
N PRO A 179 12.14 -0.20 4.97
CA PRO A 179 12.77 -0.05 6.29
C PRO A 179 14.26 -0.42 6.31
N ASN A 180 14.69 -1.39 5.51
CA ASN A 180 16.09 -1.79 5.40
C ASN A 180 17.03 -0.69 4.92
N ARG A 181 16.52 0.47 4.50
CA ARG A 181 17.30 1.63 4.08
C ARG A 181 17.59 2.63 5.21
N GLY A 182 17.12 2.34 6.43
CA GLY A 182 17.26 3.27 7.56
C GLY A 182 18.70 3.76 7.77
N VAL A 183 19.67 2.85 7.75
CA VAL A 183 21.10 3.18 7.91
C VAL A 183 21.61 4.08 6.78
N GLU A 184 21.31 3.74 5.52
CA GLU A 184 21.68 4.54 4.33
C GLU A 184 21.12 5.97 4.41
N ILE A 185 19.86 6.12 4.86
CA ILE A 185 19.22 7.42 5.04
C ILE A 185 19.90 8.21 6.16
N LYS A 186 20.26 7.56 7.26
CA LYS A 186 20.98 8.16 8.37
C LYS A 186 22.30 8.74 7.90
N GLU A 187 23.11 7.94 7.21
CA GLU A 187 24.40 8.34 6.65
C GLU A 187 24.24 9.51 5.67
N LEU A 188 23.30 9.42 4.73
CA LEU A 188 23.02 10.50 3.78
C LEU A 188 22.71 11.83 4.47
N LEU A 189 21.86 11.79 5.50
CA LEU A 189 21.44 13.00 6.21
C LEU A 189 22.55 13.59 7.08
N GLN A 190 23.36 12.74 7.70
CA GLN A 190 24.51 13.17 8.50
C GLN A 190 25.64 13.73 7.63
N GLU A 191 26.07 12.99 6.61
CA GLU A 191 27.22 13.39 5.79
C GLU A 191 26.93 14.60 4.91
N LYS A 192 25.81 14.57 4.20
CA LYS A 192 25.48 15.62 3.23
C LYS A 192 24.86 16.87 3.85
N TYR A 193 24.06 16.70 4.89
CA TYR A 193 23.28 17.78 5.48
C TYR A 193 23.67 18.11 6.91
N GLN A 194 24.57 17.32 7.53
CA GLN A 194 25.04 17.51 8.91
C GLN A 194 23.88 17.58 9.91
N LEU A 195 22.83 16.77 9.66
CA LEU A 195 21.66 16.68 10.53
C LEU A 195 21.90 15.69 11.67
N LYS A 196 21.43 16.02 12.86
CA LYS A 196 21.48 15.13 14.02
C LYS A 196 20.36 14.12 13.93
N THR A 197 20.69 12.87 13.71
CA THR A 197 19.73 11.80 13.42
C THR A 197 19.71 10.73 14.49
N ALA A 198 18.55 10.09 14.67
CA ALA A 198 18.41 8.87 15.46
C ALA A 198 17.63 7.80 14.67
N LEU A 199 17.94 6.52 14.91
CA LEU A 199 17.44 5.37 14.15
C LEU A 199 16.59 4.45 15.02
N ARG A 200 15.35 4.23 14.62
CA ARG A 200 14.39 3.41 15.37
C ARG A 200 14.81 1.96 15.53
N SER A 201 15.27 1.33 14.44
CA SER A 201 15.71 -0.08 14.45
C SER A 201 16.92 -0.34 15.34
N ALA A 202 17.74 0.68 15.60
CA ALA A 202 18.86 0.62 16.52
C ALA A 202 18.49 0.93 17.99
N ASN A 203 17.20 1.16 18.27
CA ASN A 203 16.70 1.60 19.59
C ASN A 203 17.34 2.91 20.09
N GLU A 204 17.77 3.76 19.16
CA GLU A 204 18.26 5.09 19.49
C GLU A 204 17.09 5.97 19.94
N LYS A 205 17.27 6.66 21.06
CA LYS A 205 16.24 7.55 21.62
C LYS A 205 16.22 8.91 20.96
N ILE A 206 15.06 9.54 20.94
CA ILE A 206 14.93 10.94 20.52
C ILE A 206 15.48 11.84 21.64
N GLN A 207 16.64 12.44 21.39
CA GLN A 207 17.25 13.41 22.30
C GLN A 207 16.76 14.83 21.99
N PRO A 208 16.89 15.79 22.91
CA PRO A 208 16.51 17.19 22.66
C PRO A 208 17.14 17.77 21.38
N GLU A 209 18.36 17.37 21.07
CA GLU A 209 19.11 17.82 19.89
C GLU A 209 18.82 17.03 18.62
N THR A 210 18.07 15.92 18.68
CA THR A 210 17.72 15.12 17.50
C THR A 210 16.86 15.95 16.55
N GLU A 211 17.28 16.09 15.32
CA GLU A 211 16.60 16.86 14.26
C GLU A 211 15.77 15.94 13.35
N VAL A 212 16.24 14.71 13.15
CA VAL A 212 15.56 13.72 12.33
C VAL A 212 15.51 12.37 13.03
N TYR A 213 14.33 11.81 13.14
CA TYR A 213 14.10 10.45 13.62
C TYR A 213 13.70 9.54 12.46
N ILE A 214 14.49 8.51 12.21
CA ILE A 214 14.26 7.58 11.11
C ILE A 214 13.47 6.40 11.64
N ALA A 215 12.20 6.33 11.26
CA ALA A 215 11.23 5.33 11.68
C ALA A 215 11.26 4.11 10.74
N ASP A 216 12.35 3.37 10.78
CA ASP A 216 12.67 2.27 9.87
C ASP A 216 12.22 0.89 10.36
N THR A 217 11.08 0.84 11.05
CA THR A 217 10.48 -0.39 11.57
C THR A 217 9.15 -0.70 10.88
N ILE A 218 8.78 -2.00 10.84
CA ILE A 218 7.52 -2.45 10.23
C ILE A 218 6.42 -2.51 11.28
N GLY A 219 5.22 -2.01 10.92
CA GLY A 219 4.01 -2.16 11.75
C GLY A 219 3.74 -1.00 12.70
N GLU A 220 4.58 0.04 12.70
CA GLU A 220 4.46 1.20 13.59
C GLU A 220 3.88 2.47 12.92
N MET A 221 3.45 2.40 11.65
CA MET A 221 2.93 3.57 10.92
C MET A 221 1.75 4.26 11.63
N GLY A 222 0.91 3.51 12.34
CA GLY A 222 -0.20 4.09 13.12
C GLY A 222 0.28 5.06 14.19
N ILE A 223 1.41 4.74 14.86
CA ILE A 223 2.02 5.60 15.86
C ILE A 223 2.43 6.95 15.24
N TRP A 224 3.11 6.90 14.10
CA TRP A 224 3.60 8.10 13.42
C TRP A 224 2.48 9.01 12.93
N TYR A 225 1.39 8.44 12.40
CA TYR A 225 0.22 9.22 11.99
C TYR A 225 -0.54 9.85 13.15
N GLU A 226 -0.53 9.22 14.33
CA GLU A 226 -1.17 9.83 15.51
C GLU A 226 -0.29 10.85 16.21
N LEU A 227 1.04 10.74 16.12
CA LEU A 227 1.96 11.71 16.71
C LEU A 227 2.18 12.95 15.84
N CYS A 228 1.86 12.86 14.53
CA CYS A 228 2.04 13.94 13.56
C CYS A 228 0.70 14.19 12.85
N PRO A 229 -0.29 14.82 13.52
CA PRO A 229 -1.63 15.06 12.98
C PRO A 229 -1.66 16.09 11.84
#